data_0e2fee54fe917495bcaadf68cb6c2035
#
_entry.id   0e2fee54fe917495bcaadf68cb6c2035
#
_cell.length_a   1.000
_cell.length_b   1.000
_cell.length_c   1.000
_cell.angle_alpha   90.00
_cell.angle_beta   90.00
_cell.angle_gamma   90.00
#
_symmetry.space_group_name_H-M   'P 1'
#
loop_
_entity.id
_entity.type
_entity.pdbx_description
1 polymer ?
#
loop_
_entity_poly.entity_id
_entity_poly.type
_entity_poly.pdbx_seq_one_letter_code
_entity_poly.pdbx_strand_id
1 'polypeptide(L)'
;MRLVFLGTPEAAVPSLDALVGADHDVVLVITRPDRRRGRGSELSPSPVKVAATRLGLAVGHRLADINDVDVERGVVVAYGAIIPEALLDKVPMLNVHFSLLPRWRGAAPVQRAILAGDEETGVSIISLEAALDTGPVHVERRVRVGEKTAQELTSELSHVGASAIVDVLASPALLENPQPQVGEVTYADKITKELLHVTPEESTESALRIVRLGGAYLFAGGKRVAVLSARPSDDHVPQGFLALRNDDVVAGSHQGSWVLEAVRPEGSKTMTAKAWWRGLRADASEVEWS
;
A
#
# COMPACT_ATOMS: atom_id res chain seq x y z
N MET A 1 -24.70 1.30 15.34
CA MET A 1 -23.79 0.57 16.25
C MET A 1 -22.81 1.51 16.90
N ARG A 2 -22.42 1.23 18.15
CA ARG A 2 -21.33 1.92 18.84
C ARG A 2 -19.99 1.23 18.51
N LEU A 3 -19.07 1.97 17.91
CA LEU A 3 -17.84 1.42 17.35
C LEU A 3 -16.60 2.07 17.96
N VAL A 4 -15.51 1.29 18.06
CA VAL A 4 -14.15 1.81 18.13
C VAL A 4 -13.47 1.61 16.76
N PHE A 5 -12.80 2.64 16.26
CA PHE A 5 -12.06 2.57 15.02
C PHE A 5 -10.54 2.55 15.29
N LEU A 6 -9.81 1.63 14.64
CA LEU A 6 -8.36 1.52 14.76
C LEU A 6 -7.72 1.67 13.38
N GLY A 7 -6.93 2.71 13.18
CA GLY A 7 -6.27 2.96 11.89
C GLY A 7 -5.15 3.99 12.01
N THR A 8 -4.28 4.07 11.01
CA THR A 8 -3.17 5.03 11.06
C THR A 8 -2.94 5.77 9.73
N PRO A 9 -2.73 5.10 8.57
CA PRO A 9 -2.39 5.75 7.31
C PRO A 9 -3.61 6.34 6.61
N GLU A 10 -3.35 7.09 5.53
CA GLU A 10 -4.37 7.67 4.66
C GLU A 10 -5.39 6.65 4.16
N ALA A 11 -4.94 5.44 3.83
CA ALA A 11 -5.81 4.36 3.37
C ALA A 11 -6.90 3.92 4.37
N ALA A 12 -6.78 4.30 5.65
CA ALA A 12 -7.81 4.02 6.65
C ALA A 12 -8.89 5.13 6.75
N VAL A 13 -8.61 6.32 6.22
CA VAL A 13 -9.50 7.48 6.33
C VAL A 13 -10.86 7.26 5.63
N PRO A 14 -10.93 6.71 4.40
CA PRO A 14 -12.22 6.49 3.74
C PRO A 14 -13.17 5.58 4.56
N SER A 15 -12.64 4.56 5.24
CA SER A 15 -13.45 3.70 6.10
C SER A 15 -13.99 4.44 7.32
N LEU A 16 -13.19 5.30 7.96
CA LEU A 16 -13.65 6.13 9.08
C LEU A 16 -14.76 7.09 8.64
N ASP A 17 -14.55 7.79 7.51
CA ASP A 17 -15.54 8.71 6.96
C ASP A 17 -16.85 8.00 6.59
N ALA A 18 -16.76 6.81 5.98
CA ALA A 18 -17.91 6.03 5.59
C ALA A 18 -18.72 5.52 6.79
N LEU A 19 -18.06 5.09 7.87
CA LEU A 19 -18.73 4.65 9.09
C LEU A 19 -19.52 5.78 9.75
N VAL A 20 -18.92 6.97 9.85
CA VAL A 20 -19.61 8.16 10.38
C VAL A 20 -20.75 8.59 9.45
N GLY A 21 -20.51 8.57 8.12
CA GLY A 21 -21.52 8.90 7.11
C GLY A 21 -22.69 7.92 7.05
N ALA A 22 -22.52 6.70 7.55
CA ALA A 22 -23.56 5.67 7.70
C ALA A 22 -24.24 5.69 9.09
N ASP A 23 -24.11 6.80 9.84
CA ASP A 23 -24.71 7.01 11.16
C ASP A 23 -24.28 5.99 12.24
N HIS A 24 -23.08 5.41 12.10
CA HIS A 24 -22.49 4.65 13.20
C HIS A 24 -21.90 5.61 14.25
N ASP A 25 -22.11 5.27 15.53
CA ASP A 25 -21.54 6.01 16.66
C ASP A 25 -20.08 5.59 16.90
N VAL A 26 -19.12 6.25 16.24
CA VAL A 26 -17.69 6.01 16.45
C VAL A 26 -17.25 6.76 17.71
N VAL A 27 -17.30 6.08 18.86
CA VAL A 27 -17.06 6.69 20.18
C VAL A 27 -15.57 6.95 20.47
N LEU A 28 -14.67 6.19 19.82
CA LEU A 28 -13.23 6.33 20.01
C LEU A 28 -12.47 5.93 18.76
N VAL A 29 -11.46 6.71 18.39
CA VAL A 29 -10.50 6.41 17.32
C VAL A 29 -9.13 6.16 17.92
N ILE A 30 -8.60 4.95 17.74
CA ILE A 30 -7.25 4.59 18.15
C ILE A 30 -6.31 4.70 16.96
N THR A 31 -5.27 5.51 17.08
CA THR A 31 -4.25 5.71 16.07
C THR A 31 -2.87 5.81 16.69
N ARG A 32 -1.83 5.58 15.88
CA ARG A 32 -0.45 5.73 16.36
C ARG A 32 -0.18 7.16 16.82
N PRO A 33 0.67 7.35 17.84
CA PRO A 33 1.09 8.69 18.28
C PRO A 33 1.72 9.50 17.15
N ASP A 34 1.69 10.82 17.30
CA ASP A 34 2.33 11.74 16.39
C ASP A 34 3.82 11.40 16.23
N ARG A 35 4.31 11.48 15.01
CA ARG A 35 5.70 11.14 14.68
C ARG A 35 6.32 12.20 13.80
N ARG A 36 7.64 12.31 13.86
CA ARG A 36 8.40 13.15 12.92
C ARG A 36 8.23 12.59 11.51
N ARG A 37 7.79 13.43 10.57
CA ARG A 37 7.64 13.09 9.16
C ARG A 37 8.47 14.07 8.31
N GLY A 38 9.17 13.53 7.31
CA GLY A 38 10.03 14.34 6.45
C GLY A 38 11.33 14.79 7.13
N ARG A 39 11.93 15.85 6.58
CA ARG A 39 13.22 16.41 7.06
C ARG A 39 13.09 17.40 8.22
N GLY A 40 11.88 17.66 8.70
CA GLY A 40 11.60 18.58 9.80
C GLY A 40 11.69 17.94 11.18
N SER A 41 11.78 18.78 12.23
CA SER A 41 11.76 18.33 13.64
C SER A 41 10.34 18.27 14.22
N GLU A 42 9.34 18.79 13.52
CA GLU A 42 7.96 18.85 14.00
C GLU A 42 7.27 17.49 13.98
N LEU A 43 6.49 17.25 15.02
CA LEU A 43 5.62 16.09 15.11
C LEU A 43 4.38 16.34 14.23
N SER A 44 4.09 15.39 13.35
CA SER A 44 2.90 15.42 12.50
C SER A 44 1.90 14.38 12.96
N PRO A 45 0.60 14.72 13.05
CA PRO A 45 -0.45 13.78 13.35
C PRO A 45 -0.57 12.70 12.25
N SER A 46 -1.14 11.55 12.61
CA SER A 46 -1.52 10.55 11.60
C SER A 46 -2.69 11.08 10.75
N PRO A 47 -2.83 10.64 9.48
CA PRO A 47 -4.00 10.99 8.66
C PRO A 47 -5.32 10.65 9.35
N VAL A 48 -5.40 9.52 10.03
CA VAL A 48 -6.60 9.13 10.81
C VAL A 48 -6.85 10.09 11.98
N LYS A 49 -5.80 10.58 12.69
CA LYS A 49 -5.99 11.61 13.73
C LYS A 49 -6.55 12.91 13.16
N VAL A 50 -6.04 13.34 12.01
CA VAL A 50 -6.55 14.53 11.32
C VAL A 50 -8.02 14.37 10.95
N ALA A 51 -8.40 13.23 10.36
CA ALA A 51 -9.78 12.94 10.00
C ALA A 51 -10.69 12.85 11.24
N ALA A 52 -10.28 12.14 12.28
CA ALA A 52 -11.03 12.04 13.53
C ALA A 52 -11.27 13.42 14.18
N THR A 53 -10.26 14.28 14.20
CA THR A 53 -10.39 15.66 14.72
C THR A 53 -11.38 16.48 13.90
N ARG A 54 -11.33 16.37 12.55
CA ARG A 54 -12.30 17.01 11.64
C ARG A 54 -13.74 16.58 11.89
N LEU A 55 -13.91 15.30 12.23
CA LEU A 55 -15.22 14.69 12.52
C LEU A 55 -15.67 14.91 13.97
N GLY A 56 -14.87 15.55 14.83
CA GLY A 56 -15.18 15.78 16.23
C GLY A 56 -15.13 14.54 17.11
N LEU A 57 -14.40 13.49 16.69
CA LEU A 57 -14.31 12.21 17.38
C LEU A 57 -13.19 12.21 18.44
N ALA A 58 -13.41 11.45 19.52
CA ALA A 58 -12.38 11.23 20.53
C ALA A 58 -11.22 10.40 19.96
N VAL A 59 -9.97 10.78 20.28
CA VAL A 59 -8.75 10.14 19.80
C VAL A 59 -7.92 9.61 20.95
N GLY A 60 -7.60 8.31 20.91
CA GLY A 60 -6.68 7.64 21.81
C GLY A 60 -5.45 7.11 21.07
N HIS A 61 -4.43 6.74 21.83
CA HIS A 61 -3.18 6.21 21.29
C HIS A 61 -2.80 4.83 21.86
N ARG A 62 -3.55 4.34 22.82
CA ARG A 62 -3.31 3.04 23.49
C ARG A 62 -4.51 2.14 23.33
N LEU A 63 -4.29 0.87 23.08
CA LEU A 63 -5.36 -0.13 23.04
C LEU A 63 -6.12 -0.22 24.39
N ALA A 64 -5.44 0.09 25.50
CA ALA A 64 -6.07 0.11 26.83
C ALA A 64 -7.21 1.15 26.94
N ASP A 65 -7.16 2.23 26.16
CA ASP A 65 -8.17 3.29 26.18
C ASP A 65 -9.56 2.75 25.73
N ILE A 66 -9.59 1.59 25.03
CA ILE A 66 -10.84 0.89 24.64
C ILE A 66 -11.59 0.34 25.84
N ASN A 67 -10.91 0.03 26.96
CA ASN A 67 -11.58 -0.48 28.14
C ASN A 67 -12.44 0.56 28.88
N ASP A 68 -12.23 1.84 28.57
CA ASP A 68 -12.92 2.97 29.20
C ASP A 68 -14.19 3.40 28.45
N VAL A 69 -14.49 2.73 27.33
CA VAL A 69 -15.67 3.02 26.49
C VAL A 69 -16.52 1.78 26.28
N ASP A 70 -17.84 2.00 26.22
CA ASP A 70 -18.79 0.95 25.89
C ASP A 70 -18.96 0.88 24.36
N VAL A 71 -18.56 -0.23 23.74
CA VAL A 71 -18.59 -0.45 22.30
C VAL A 71 -19.10 -1.85 21.96
N GLU A 72 -19.82 -1.94 20.86
CA GLU A 72 -20.34 -3.22 20.36
C GLU A 72 -19.29 -3.95 19.51
N ARG A 73 -18.48 -3.19 18.73
CA ARG A 73 -17.45 -3.74 17.82
C ARG A 73 -16.29 -2.79 17.58
N GLY A 74 -15.17 -3.38 17.15
CA GLY A 74 -14.05 -2.64 16.58
C GLY A 74 -13.99 -2.78 15.07
N VAL A 75 -13.52 -1.71 14.38
CA VAL A 75 -13.16 -1.74 12.96
C VAL A 75 -11.70 -1.37 12.84
N VAL A 76 -10.91 -2.24 12.22
CA VAL A 76 -9.47 -2.11 12.07
C VAL A 76 -9.10 -1.95 10.60
N VAL A 77 -8.33 -0.91 10.29
CA VAL A 77 -7.83 -0.66 8.94
C VAL A 77 -6.38 -0.20 9.01
N ALA A 78 -5.45 -1.03 8.57
CA ALA A 78 -4.02 -0.71 8.52
C ALA A 78 -3.49 -0.05 9.82
N TYR A 79 -3.87 -0.56 10.97
CA TYR A 79 -3.48 -0.01 12.29
C TYR A 79 -1.98 -0.18 12.57
N GLY A 80 -1.39 -1.28 12.11
CA GLY A 80 0.05 -1.53 12.18
C GLY A 80 0.57 -1.93 13.56
N ALA A 81 -0.29 -2.49 14.41
CA ALA A 81 0.09 -3.16 15.64
C ALA A 81 -0.77 -4.41 15.87
N ILE A 82 -0.23 -5.36 16.60
CA ILE A 82 -0.96 -6.56 17.02
C ILE A 82 -1.98 -6.16 18.09
N ILE A 83 -3.19 -6.67 17.96
CA ILE A 83 -4.26 -6.52 18.95
C ILE A 83 -4.25 -7.77 19.82
N PRO A 84 -4.10 -7.63 21.14
CA PRO A 84 -4.06 -8.77 22.05
C PRO A 84 -5.36 -9.59 22.03
N GLU A 85 -5.27 -10.90 22.07
CA GLU A 85 -6.40 -11.82 22.12
C GLU A 85 -7.41 -11.47 23.23
N ALA A 86 -6.92 -11.15 24.43
CA ALA A 86 -7.75 -10.72 25.55
C ALA A 86 -8.61 -9.47 25.27
N LEU A 87 -8.23 -8.64 24.27
CA LEU A 87 -9.05 -7.52 23.83
C LEU A 87 -10.06 -7.97 22.78
N LEU A 88 -9.67 -8.90 21.88
CA LEU A 88 -10.57 -9.48 20.89
C LEU A 88 -11.72 -10.28 21.54
N ASP A 89 -11.43 -10.97 22.65
CA ASP A 89 -12.45 -11.68 23.44
C ASP A 89 -13.51 -10.75 24.05
N LYS A 90 -13.12 -9.50 24.35
CA LYS A 90 -14.02 -8.50 24.94
C LYS A 90 -14.77 -7.71 23.87
N VAL A 91 -14.09 -7.35 22.80
CA VAL A 91 -14.61 -6.52 21.72
C VAL A 91 -14.34 -7.23 20.39
N PRO A 92 -15.36 -7.88 19.79
CA PRO A 92 -15.22 -8.46 18.48
C PRO A 92 -14.81 -7.39 17.45
N MET A 93 -13.81 -7.67 16.63
CA MET A 93 -13.27 -6.71 15.68
C MET A 93 -13.32 -7.22 14.24
N LEU A 94 -13.62 -6.32 13.31
CA LEU A 94 -13.54 -6.56 11.88
C LEU A 94 -12.30 -5.87 11.33
N ASN A 95 -11.62 -6.52 10.38
CA ASN A 95 -10.47 -5.94 9.68
C ASN A 95 -10.79 -5.77 8.19
N VAL A 96 -10.46 -4.59 7.65
CA VAL A 96 -10.46 -4.32 6.22
C VAL A 96 -9.09 -4.69 5.67
N HIS A 97 -8.98 -5.85 5.03
CA HIS A 97 -7.74 -6.35 4.48
C HIS A 97 -7.68 -6.16 2.96
N PHE A 98 -6.57 -5.61 2.44
CA PHE A 98 -6.45 -5.22 1.03
C PHE A 98 -5.92 -6.36 0.16
N SER A 99 -6.53 -7.53 0.28
CA SER A 99 -6.38 -8.65 -0.66
C SER A 99 -7.61 -9.55 -0.67
N LEU A 100 -7.65 -10.50 -1.58
CA LEU A 100 -8.60 -11.61 -1.60
C LEU A 100 -7.98 -12.77 -0.80
N LEU A 101 -8.34 -12.87 0.48
CA LEU A 101 -7.80 -13.88 1.38
C LEU A 101 -8.26 -15.30 0.97
N PRO A 102 -7.41 -16.33 1.14
CA PRO A 102 -6.17 -16.38 1.92
C PRO A 102 -4.90 -15.88 1.20
N ARG A 103 -5.03 -15.32 -0.01
CA ARG A 103 -3.88 -14.78 -0.72
C ARG A 103 -3.44 -13.45 -0.09
N TRP A 104 -2.11 -13.31 0.14
CA TRP A 104 -1.47 -12.11 0.66
C TRP A 104 -1.86 -11.75 2.09
N ARG A 105 -1.87 -12.71 3.02
CA ARG A 105 -1.91 -12.41 4.47
C ARG A 105 -0.68 -11.60 4.86
N GLY A 106 -0.82 -10.52 5.59
CA GLY A 106 0.30 -9.75 6.13
C GLY A 106 0.33 -8.27 5.78
N ALA A 107 1.55 -7.69 5.78
CA ALA A 107 1.74 -6.25 5.91
C ALA A 107 1.68 -5.45 4.59
N ALA A 108 1.91 -6.08 3.42
CA ALA A 108 2.05 -5.38 2.14
C ALA A 108 1.27 -6.07 0.98
N PRO A 109 -0.02 -6.41 1.16
CA PRO A 109 -0.78 -7.19 0.18
C PRO A 109 -0.87 -6.52 -1.18
N VAL A 110 -1.09 -5.20 -1.23
CA VAL A 110 -1.21 -4.42 -2.47
C VAL A 110 0.09 -4.47 -3.29
N GLN A 111 1.22 -4.24 -2.63
CA GLN A 111 2.52 -4.28 -3.28
C GLN A 111 2.88 -5.68 -3.77
N ARG A 112 2.54 -6.71 -3.00
CA ARG A 112 2.80 -8.11 -3.38
C ARG A 112 1.94 -8.55 -4.55
N ALA A 113 0.69 -8.12 -4.63
CA ALA A 113 -0.17 -8.37 -5.80
C ALA A 113 0.43 -7.75 -7.09
N ILE A 114 0.94 -6.51 -7.02
CA ILE A 114 1.62 -5.86 -8.15
C ILE A 114 2.89 -6.63 -8.55
N LEU A 115 3.74 -6.97 -7.59
CA LEU A 115 5.00 -7.69 -7.86
C LEU A 115 4.78 -9.07 -8.47
N ALA A 116 3.78 -9.79 -7.99
CA ALA A 116 3.42 -11.10 -8.51
C ALA A 116 2.77 -11.01 -9.91
N GLY A 117 2.33 -9.82 -10.33
CA GLY A 117 1.61 -9.64 -11.58
C GLY A 117 0.20 -10.19 -11.54
N ASP A 118 -0.43 -10.15 -10.38
CA ASP A 118 -1.83 -10.56 -10.26
C ASP A 118 -2.70 -9.68 -11.17
N GLU A 119 -3.60 -10.28 -11.92
CA GLU A 119 -4.55 -9.55 -12.77
C GLU A 119 -5.62 -8.87 -11.91
N GLU A 120 -6.02 -9.54 -10.81
CA GLU A 120 -7.01 -9.08 -9.85
C GLU A 120 -6.47 -9.18 -8.43
N THR A 121 -6.90 -8.26 -7.60
CA THR A 121 -6.80 -8.28 -6.14
C THR A 121 -8.16 -7.87 -5.56
N GLY A 122 -8.21 -7.42 -4.32
CA GLY A 122 -9.47 -6.98 -3.75
C GLY A 122 -9.38 -6.57 -2.30
N VAL A 123 -10.53 -6.58 -1.67
CA VAL A 123 -10.70 -6.34 -0.25
C VAL A 123 -11.47 -7.51 0.36
N SER A 124 -10.98 -8.03 1.48
CA SER A 124 -11.71 -8.95 2.34
C SER A 124 -12.03 -8.27 3.67
N ILE A 125 -13.30 -8.30 4.07
CA ILE A 125 -13.70 -7.94 5.44
C ILE A 125 -13.70 -9.23 6.26
N ILE A 126 -12.84 -9.30 7.27
CA ILE A 126 -12.67 -10.50 8.10
C ILE A 126 -12.92 -10.22 9.57
N SER A 127 -13.34 -11.22 10.32
CA SER A 127 -13.21 -11.20 11.79
C SER A 127 -11.74 -11.25 12.17
N LEU A 128 -11.32 -10.43 13.13
CA LEU A 128 -9.97 -10.52 13.66
C LEU A 128 -9.85 -11.70 14.63
N GLU A 129 -8.76 -12.45 14.47
CA GLU A 129 -8.32 -13.52 15.35
C GLU A 129 -6.88 -13.28 15.82
N ALA A 130 -6.41 -14.10 16.77
CA ALA A 130 -5.05 -13.99 17.31
C ALA A 130 -3.96 -14.22 16.25
N ALA A 131 -4.23 -15.08 15.26
CA ALA A 131 -3.31 -15.34 14.16
C ALA A 131 -3.48 -14.32 13.03
N LEU A 132 -2.38 -14.08 12.30
CA LEU A 132 -2.31 -13.01 11.29
C LEU A 132 -3.25 -13.28 10.11
N ASP A 133 -4.28 -12.47 9.97
CA ASP A 133 -5.25 -12.44 8.86
C ASP A 133 -5.90 -13.82 8.56
N THR A 134 -6.12 -14.64 9.59
CA THR A 134 -6.69 -15.99 9.47
C THR A 134 -8.19 -16.06 9.63
N GLY A 135 -8.80 -15.04 10.19
CA GLY A 135 -10.21 -15.04 10.52
C GLY A 135 -11.16 -15.22 9.33
N PRO A 136 -12.39 -15.66 9.58
CA PRO A 136 -13.37 -15.92 8.54
C PRO A 136 -13.78 -14.63 7.83
N VAL A 137 -14.15 -14.76 6.56
CA VAL A 137 -14.47 -13.67 5.63
C VAL A 137 -15.98 -13.39 5.65
N HIS A 138 -16.36 -12.16 5.89
CA HIS A 138 -17.74 -11.67 5.81
C HIS A 138 -18.13 -11.30 4.37
N VAL A 139 -17.22 -10.64 3.65
CA VAL A 139 -17.42 -10.24 2.25
C VAL A 139 -16.09 -10.04 1.55
N GLU A 140 -16.08 -10.30 0.25
CA GLU A 140 -14.99 -9.93 -0.66
C GLU A 140 -15.48 -8.98 -1.75
N ARG A 141 -14.59 -8.09 -2.18
CA ARG A 141 -14.79 -7.22 -3.34
C ARG A 141 -13.55 -7.27 -4.22
N ARG A 142 -13.73 -7.60 -5.51
CA ARG A 142 -12.64 -7.74 -6.49
C ARG A 142 -12.34 -6.42 -7.16
N VAL A 143 -11.06 -6.18 -7.46
CA VAL A 143 -10.54 -5.01 -8.15
C VAL A 143 -9.45 -5.45 -9.12
N ARG A 144 -9.49 -4.96 -10.36
CA ARG A 144 -8.41 -5.20 -11.34
C ARG A 144 -7.15 -4.44 -10.93
N VAL A 145 -6.00 -5.12 -10.97
CA VAL A 145 -4.70 -4.50 -10.72
C VAL A 145 -4.31 -3.60 -11.90
N GLY A 146 -4.33 -4.13 -13.13
CA GLY A 146 -3.95 -3.41 -14.34
C GLY A 146 -2.57 -2.75 -14.20
N GLU A 147 -2.41 -1.55 -14.77
CA GLU A 147 -1.14 -0.79 -14.73
C GLU A 147 -1.06 0.20 -13.55
N LYS A 148 -1.95 0.09 -12.58
CA LYS A 148 -2.00 1.01 -11.43
C LYS A 148 -0.71 0.94 -10.60
N THR A 149 -0.28 2.08 -10.12
CA THR A 149 0.75 2.18 -9.07
C THR A 149 0.20 1.64 -7.74
N ALA A 150 1.08 1.30 -6.81
CA ALA A 150 0.65 0.88 -5.47
C ALA A 150 -0.15 1.96 -4.74
N GLN A 151 0.11 3.24 -5.01
CA GLN A 151 -0.65 4.35 -4.45
C GLN A 151 -2.06 4.40 -5.01
N GLU A 152 -2.23 4.32 -6.33
CA GLU A 152 -3.55 4.33 -6.99
C GLU A 152 -4.39 3.13 -6.58
N LEU A 153 -3.79 1.92 -6.61
CA LEU A 153 -4.47 0.70 -6.21
C LEU A 153 -4.88 0.72 -4.73
N THR A 154 -4.01 1.20 -3.84
CA THR A 154 -4.33 1.38 -2.42
C THR A 154 -5.48 2.37 -2.24
N SER A 155 -5.49 3.48 -2.97
CA SER A 155 -6.57 4.47 -2.93
C SER A 155 -7.90 3.85 -3.36
N GLU A 156 -7.93 3.10 -4.46
CA GLU A 156 -9.14 2.41 -4.93
C GLU A 156 -9.63 1.38 -3.91
N LEU A 157 -8.73 0.51 -3.44
CA LEU A 157 -9.06 -0.52 -2.44
C LEU A 157 -9.57 0.09 -1.11
N SER A 158 -9.06 1.25 -0.72
CA SER A 158 -9.51 1.94 0.49
C SER A 158 -10.97 2.39 0.40
N HIS A 159 -11.42 2.85 -0.76
CA HIS A 159 -12.83 3.23 -0.99
C HIS A 159 -13.74 2.00 -1.13
N VAL A 160 -13.27 0.96 -1.84
CA VAL A 160 -13.97 -0.33 -1.92
C VAL A 160 -14.13 -0.95 -0.54
N GLY A 161 -13.08 -0.92 0.28
CA GLY A 161 -13.11 -1.40 1.65
C GLY A 161 -14.04 -0.61 2.56
N ALA A 162 -14.10 0.72 2.36
CA ALA A 162 -15.01 1.60 3.08
C ALA A 162 -16.49 1.26 2.81
N SER A 163 -16.84 1.01 1.55
CA SER A 163 -18.18 0.54 1.21
C SER A 163 -18.46 -0.85 1.77
N ALA A 164 -17.50 -1.77 1.62
CA ALA A 164 -17.66 -3.15 2.05
C ALA A 164 -17.87 -3.30 3.57
N ILE A 165 -17.14 -2.52 4.39
CA ILE A 165 -17.33 -2.56 5.86
C ILE A 165 -18.68 -2.02 6.29
N VAL A 166 -19.19 -0.97 5.64
CA VAL A 166 -20.55 -0.45 5.90
C VAL A 166 -21.59 -1.48 5.50
N ASP A 167 -21.45 -2.14 4.33
CA ASP A 167 -22.36 -3.21 3.90
C ASP A 167 -22.44 -4.35 4.94
N VAL A 168 -21.29 -4.77 5.47
CA VAL A 168 -21.23 -5.83 6.49
C VAL A 168 -21.93 -5.41 7.76
N LEU A 169 -21.68 -4.21 8.27
CA LEU A 169 -22.29 -3.71 9.51
C LEU A 169 -23.78 -3.44 9.37
N ALA A 170 -24.27 -3.11 8.18
CA ALA A 170 -25.67 -2.88 7.88
C ALA A 170 -26.47 -4.18 7.68
N SER A 171 -25.80 -5.32 7.42
CA SER A 171 -26.45 -6.59 7.09
C SER A 171 -26.22 -7.65 8.18
N PRO A 172 -27.21 -7.98 9.03
CA PRO A 172 -27.09 -9.08 9.99
C PRO A 172 -26.67 -10.41 9.32
N ALA A 173 -27.14 -10.66 8.11
CA ALA A 173 -26.82 -11.88 7.37
C ALA A 173 -25.31 -11.97 7.04
N LEU A 174 -24.67 -10.85 6.65
CA LEU A 174 -23.23 -10.83 6.39
C LEU A 174 -22.42 -10.85 7.68
N LEU A 175 -22.90 -10.13 8.70
CA LEU A 175 -22.19 -9.95 9.95
C LEU A 175 -22.15 -11.25 10.80
N GLU A 176 -23.19 -12.06 10.76
CA GLU A 176 -23.34 -13.24 11.61
C GLU A 176 -22.90 -14.54 10.92
N ASN A 177 -22.71 -14.53 9.60
CA ASN A 177 -22.40 -15.73 8.83
C ASN A 177 -21.10 -15.63 8.01
N PRO A 178 -19.96 -15.26 8.62
CA PRO A 178 -18.69 -15.22 7.89
C PRO A 178 -18.28 -16.65 7.47
N GLN A 179 -17.62 -16.74 6.32
CA GLN A 179 -17.19 -18.00 5.73
C GLN A 179 -15.70 -18.25 5.97
N PRO A 180 -15.28 -19.51 6.21
CA PRO A 180 -13.86 -19.83 6.28
C PRO A 180 -13.13 -19.42 5.01
N GLN A 181 -11.87 -19.00 5.14
CA GLN A 181 -11.01 -18.75 3.99
C GLN A 181 -10.75 -20.07 3.23
N VAL A 182 -10.88 -20.05 1.90
CA VAL A 182 -10.68 -21.21 1.02
C VAL A 182 -9.67 -20.87 -0.06
N GLY A 183 -8.65 -21.71 -0.24
CA GLY A 183 -7.62 -21.56 -1.26
C GLY A 183 -6.21 -21.66 -0.71
N GLU A 184 -5.22 -21.34 -1.56
CA GLU A 184 -3.81 -21.38 -1.22
C GLU A 184 -3.42 -20.13 -0.39
N VAL A 185 -2.80 -20.39 0.76
CA VAL A 185 -2.30 -19.31 1.63
C VAL A 185 -0.99 -18.77 1.10
N THR A 186 -0.91 -17.45 0.88
CA THR A 186 0.34 -16.75 0.59
C THR A 186 0.55 -15.58 1.54
N TYR A 187 1.80 -15.14 1.69
CA TYR A 187 2.17 -14.12 2.65
C TYR A 187 2.70 -12.85 1.98
N ALA A 188 2.34 -11.72 2.54
CA ALA A 188 2.69 -10.39 2.08
C ALA A 188 3.66 -9.70 3.04
N ASP A 189 4.93 -10.17 3.02
CA ASP A 189 6.01 -9.54 3.78
C ASP A 189 6.21 -8.08 3.36
N LYS A 190 6.69 -7.27 4.31
CA LYS A 190 7.01 -5.86 4.09
C LYS A 190 7.95 -5.70 2.90
N ILE A 191 7.76 -4.61 2.15
CA ILE A 191 8.67 -4.22 1.08
C ILE A 191 9.94 -3.64 1.70
N THR A 192 11.08 -4.24 1.36
CA THR A 192 12.39 -3.77 1.80
C THR A 192 12.99 -2.80 0.78
N LYS A 193 14.06 -2.10 1.18
CA LYS A 193 14.75 -1.19 0.26
C LYS A 193 15.46 -1.95 -0.88
N GLU A 194 15.97 -3.13 -0.58
CA GLU A 194 16.66 -4.00 -1.52
C GLU A 194 15.71 -4.45 -2.64
N LEU A 195 14.46 -4.75 -2.30
CA LEU A 195 13.44 -5.14 -3.27
C LEU A 195 13.05 -4.00 -4.22
N LEU A 196 13.32 -2.75 -3.85
CA LEU A 196 13.10 -1.56 -4.69
C LEU A 196 14.31 -1.22 -5.58
N HIS A 197 15.42 -1.94 -5.46
CA HIS A 197 16.56 -1.83 -6.35
C HIS A 197 16.25 -2.59 -7.65
N VAL A 198 16.08 -1.85 -8.74
CA VAL A 198 15.94 -2.44 -10.08
C VAL A 198 17.32 -2.71 -10.62
N THR A 199 17.57 -3.95 -11.00
CA THR A 199 18.86 -4.38 -11.57
C THR A 199 18.70 -4.88 -13.01
N PRO A 200 19.77 -4.92 -13.83
CA PRO A 200 19.70 -5.38 -15.21
C PRO A 200 19.29 -6.86 -15.37
N GLU A 201 19.37 -7.65 -14.32
CA GLU A 201 18.97 -9.06 -14.28
C GLU A 201 17.45 -9.23 -14.26
N GLU A 202 16.73 -8.19 -13.87
CA GLU A 202 15.26 -8.19 -13.91
C GLU A 202 14.75 -8.24 -15.36
N SER A 203 13.62 -8.92 -15.59
CA SER A 203 12.89 -8.74 -16.83
C SER A 203 12.31 -7.31 -16.91
N THR A 204 12.03 -6.82 -18.10
CA THR A 204 11.33 -5.54 -18.29
C THR A 204 10.03 -5.48 -17.47
N GLU A 205 9.26 -6.57 -17.48
CA GLU A 205 8.01 -6.65 -16.75
C GLU A 205 8.22 -6.54 -15.23
N SER A 206 9.21 -7.25 -14.67
CA SER A 206 9.58 -7.18 -13.26
C SER A 206 10.04 -5.76 -12.88
N ALA A 207 10.93 -5.16 -13.69
CA ALA A 207 11.41 -3.79 -13.48
C ALA A 207 10.26 -2.78 -13.41
N LEU A 208 9.31 -2.86 -14.34
CA LEU A 208 8.13 -1.99 -14.37
C LEU A 208 7.22 -2.19 -13.17
N ARG A 209 7.02 -3.45 -12.71
CA ARG A 209 6.27 -3.75 -11.49
C ARG A 209 6.93 -3.13 -10.26
N ILE A 210 8.27 -3.21 -10.14
CA ILE A 210 9.02 -2.57 -9.03
C ILE A 210 8.85 -1.04 -9.08
N VAL A 211 8.92 -0.42 -10.26
CA VAL A 211 8.71 1.04 -10.41
C VAL A 211 7.31 1.44 -9.93
N ARG A 212 6.29 0.66 -10.25
CA ARG A 212 4.89 0.90 -9.83
C ARG A 212 4.67 0.84 -8.31
N LEU A 213 5.57 0.22 -7.55
CA LEU A 213 5.49 0.23 -6.08
C LEU A 213 5.74 1.61 -5.48
N GLY A 214 6.47 2.47 -6.21
CA GLY A 214 7.01 3.72 -5.69
C GLY A 214 8.29 3.49 -4.88
N GLY A 215 9.26 4.40 -5.06
CA GLY A 215 10.55 4.32 -4.39
C GLY A 215 11.61 3.46 -5.08
N ALA A 216 11.31 2.93 -6.27
CA ALA A 216 12.26 2.21 -7.12
C ALA A 216 13.52 3.04 -7.42
N TYR A 217 14.65 2.39 -7.54
CA TYR A 217 15.91 3.04 -7.87
C TYR A 217 16.87 2.09 -8.59
N LEU A 218 17.81 2.69 -9.29
CA LEU A 218 18.96 2.03 -9.92
C LEU A 218 20.23 2.85 -9.65
N PHE A 219 21.38 2.30 -9.98
CA PHE A 219 22.62 3.06 -10.02
C PHE A 219 23.05 3.30 -11.48
N ALA A 220 23.40 4.53 -11.82
CA ALA A 220 23.94 4.90 -13.12
C ALA A 220 25.18 5.76 -12.94
N GLY A 221 26.31 5.33 -13.55
CA GLY A 221 27.60 5.97 -13.33
C GLY A 221 28.00 6.03 -11.84
N GLY A 222 27.65 5.00 -11.06
CA GLY A 222 27.93 4.89 -9.62
C GLY A 222 27.07 5.77 -8.71
N LYS A 223 26.05 6.46 -9.24
CA LYS A 223 25.14 7.32 -8.46
C LYS A 223 23.73 6.74 -8.43
N ARG A 224 23.10 6.84 -7.26
CA ARG A 224 21.71 6.40 -7.09
C ARG A 224 20.76 7.34 -7.80
N VAL A 225 19.84 6.75 -8.57
CA VAL A 225 18.78 7.45 -9.30
C VAL A 225 17.44 6.81 -8.96
N ALA A 226 16.57 7.53 -8.33
CA ALA A 226 15.20 7.06 -8.13
C ALA A 226 14.43 7.14 -9.45
N VAL A 227 13.73 6.07 -9.80
CA VAL A 227 12.86 5.96 -10.96
C VAL A 227 11.43 6.17 -10.49
N LEU A 228 10.76 7.18 -11.02
CA LEU A 228 9.43 7.58 -10.55
C LEU A 228 8.33 7.11 -11.49
N SER A 229 8.61 7.07 -12.80
CA SER A 229 7.74 6.48 -13.80
C SER A 229 8.56 5.88 -14.94
N ALA A 230 8.02 4.83 -15.55
CA ALA A 230 8.64 4.10 -16.64
C ALA A 230 7.55 3.42 -17.50
N ARG A 231 7.91 3.05 -18.73
CA ARG A 231 7.04 2.31 -19.66
C ARG A 231 7.84 1.29 -20.46
N PRO A 232 7.22 0.30 -21.09
CA PRO A 232 7.90 -0.62 -21.99
C PRO A 232 8.55 0.13 -23.17
N SER A 233 9.59 -0.46 -23.76
CA SER A 233 10.23 0.05 -24.98
C SER A 233 10.38 -1.07 -26.01
N ASP A 234 10.12 -0.73 -27.27
CA ASP A 234 10.44 -1.60 -28.42
C ASP A 234 11.88 -1.43 -28.90
N ASP A 235 12.58 -0.37 -28.45
CA ASP A 235 13.98 -0.14 -28.77
C ASP A 235 14.88 -1.18 -28.05
N HIS A 236 15.86 -1.70 -28.78
CA HIS A 236 16.84 -2.61 -28.19
C HIS A 236 18.03 -1.84 -27.60
N VAL A 237 18.28 -2.07 -26.32
CA VAL A 237 19.50 -1.63 -25.61
C VAL A 237 20.10 -2.85 -24.91
N PRO A 238 21.44 -3.06 -24.99
CA PRO A 238 22.06 -4.18 -24.31
C PRO A 238 21.80 -4.18 -22.80
N GLN A 239 21.66 -5.37 -22.22
CA GLN A 239 21.47 -5.53 -20.77
C GLN A 239 22.59 -4.81 -20.00
N GLY A 240 22.22 -4.06 -18.96
CA GLY A 240 23.15 -3.31 -18.12
C GLY A 240 23.55 -1.94 -18.67
N PHE A 241 22.97 -1.53 -19.79
CA PHE A 241 23.24 -0.20 -20.37
C PHE A 241 21.99 0.67 -20.43
N LEU A 242 22.19 1.96 -20.23
CA LEU A 242 21.25 3.02 -20.56
C LEU A 242 21.69 3.67 -21.87
N ALA A 243 20.77 3.98 -22.75
CA ALA A 243 21.05 4.69 -24.00
C ALA A 243 19.92 5.68 -24.33
N LEU A 244 20.27 6.73 -25.06
CA LEU A 244 19.28 7.61 -25.66
C LEU A 244 18.81 7.00 -27.00
N ARG A 245 17.52 6.73 -27.13
CA ARG A 245 16.87 6.23 -28.33
C ARG A 245 15.62 7.06 -28.62
N ASN A 246 15.51 7.64 -29.79
CA ASN A 246 14.35 8.44 -30.21
C ASN A 246 13.91 9.49 -29.17
N ASP A 247 14.88 10.16 -28.51
CA ASP A 247 14.65 11.13 -27.44
C ASP A 247 14.26 10.53 -26.07
N ASP A 248 14.14 9.23 -25.94
CA ASP A 248 13.88 8.51 -24.69
C ASP A 248 15.16 7.93 -24.10
N VAL A 249 15.27 7.93 -22.75
CA VAL A 249 16.32 7.22 -22.04
C VAL A 249 15.83 5.79 -21.81
N VAL A 250 16.46 4.85 -22.48
CA VAL A 250 16.08 3.44 -22.49
C VAL A 250 17.08 2.61 -21.71
N ALA A 251 16.59 1.77 -20.81
CA ALA A 251 17.37 0.80 -20.05
C ALA A 251 17.25 -0.59 -20.66
N GLY A 252 18.36 -1.25 -20.90
CA GLY A 252 18.43 -2.65 -21.32
C GLY A 252 18.37 -3.59 -20.11
N SER A 253 17.41 -4.51 -20.09
CA SER A 253 17.18 -5.53 -19.08
C SER A 253 17.45 -6.93 -19.62
N HIS A 254 17.39 -7.95 -18.73
CA HIS A 254 17.56 -9.35 -19.10
C HIS A 254 16.60 -9.79 -20.23
N GLN A 255 15.37 -9.32 -20.24
CA GLN A 255 14.38 -9.63 -21.29
C GLN A 255 13.72 -8.32 -21.75
N GLY A 256 14.29 -7.71 -22.80
CA GLY A 256 13.77 -6.49 -23.40
C GLY A 256 14.35 -5.21 -22.82
N SER A 257 13.67 -4.12 -23.04
CA SER A 257 14.09 -2.77 -22.64
C SER A 257 12.90 -1.94 -22.17
N TRP A 258 13.17 -0.90 -21.41
CA TRP A 258 12.13 -0.02 -20.87
C TRP A 258 12.61 1.43 -20.81
N VAL A 259 11.68 2.35 -20.97
CA VAL A 259 11.93 3.80 -20.95
C VAL A 259 11.84 4.31 -19.53
N LEU A 260 12.85 5.06 -19.09
CA LEU A 260 12.75 5.93 -17.93
C LEU A 260 12.07 7.23 -18.35
N GLU A 261 10.97 7.61 -17.70
CA GLU A 261 10.25 8.84 -18.00
C GLU A 261 10.59 9.95 -17.01
N ALA A 262 10.36 9.71 -15.73
CA ALA A 262 10.66 10.64 -14.65
C ALA A 262 11.63 10.03 -13.63
N VAL A 263 12.66 10.78 -13.30
CA VAL A 263 13.70 10.36 -12.37
C VAL A 263 14.01 11.42 -11.33
N ARG A 264 14.63 10.99 -10.25
CA ARG A 264 15.18 11.90 -9.23
C ARG A 264 16.56 11.41 -8.80
N PRO A 265 17.65 11.95 -9.40
CA PRO A 265 19.00 11.68 -8.97
C PRO A 265 19.21 12.09 -7.52
N GLU A 266 20.15 11.43 -6.84
CA GLU A 266 20.47 11.76 -5.45
C GLU A 266 20.87 13.24 -5.30
N GLY A 267 20.31 13.91 -4.30
CA GLY A 267 20.55 15.33 -4.04
C GLY A 267 19.86 16.30 -5.01
N SER A 268 19.08 15.80 -5.98
CA SER A 268 18.42 16.61 -7.01
C SER A 268 16.89 16.64 -6.86
N LYS A 269 16.24 17.52 -7.63
CA LYS A 269 14.78 17.53 -7.79
C LYS A 269 14.36 16.51 -8.84
N THR A 270 13.07 16.16 -8.83
CA THR A 270 12.44 15.38 -9.89
C THR A 270 12.57 16.10 -11.24
N MET A 271 12.91 15.33 -12.27
CA MET A 271 13.06 15.81 -13.64
C MET A 271 12.72 14.70 -14.63
N THR A 272 12.58 15.04 -15.93
CA THR A 272 12.47 14.04 -16.98
C THR A 272 13.79 13.30 -17.14
N ALA A 273 13.73 12.01 -17.49
CA ALA A 273 14.95 11.22 -17.72
C ALA A 273 15.82 11.84 -18.83
N LYS A 274 15.22 12.43 -19.87
CA LYS A 274 15.93 13.15 -20.92
C LYS A 274 16.73 14.36 -20.39
N ALA A 275 16.17 15.14 -19.46
CA ALA A 275 16.89 16.26 -18.84
C ALA A 275 18.03 15.77 -17.96
N TRP A 276 17.82 14.69 -17.21
CA TRP A 276 18.87 14.03 -16.44
C TRP A 276 19.99 13.49 -17.32
N TRP A 277 19.67 12.81 -18.43
CA TRP A 277 20.64 12.26 -19.39
C TRP A 277 21.59 13.33 -19.90
N ARG A 278 21.07 14.50 -20.30
CA ARG A 278 21.89 15.65 -20.75
C ARG A 278 22.86 16.13 -19.67
N GLY A 279 22.52 15.99 -18.41
CA GLY A 279 23.35 16.37 -17.26
C GLY A 279 24.46 15.37 -16.92
N LEU A 280 24.39 14.13 -17.42
CA LEU A 280 25.41 13.11 -17.18
C LEU A 280 26.74 13.42 -17.89
N ARG A 281 26.77 14.43 -18.80
CA ARG A 281 27.94 14.77 -19.64
C ARG A 281 28.57 13.51 -20.32
N ALA A 282 27.72 12.59 -20.68
CA ALA A 282 28.17 11.37 -21.34
C ALA A 282 28.49 11.70 -22.81
N ASP A 283 29.77 11.81 -23.15
CA ASP A 283 30.25 11.69 -24.54
C ASP A 283 30.02 10.24 -25.05
N ALA A 284 29.65 9.34 -24.13
CA ALA A 284 29.30 7.96 -24.42
C ALA A 284 27.86 7.84 -24.90
N SER A 285 27.67 7.09 -25.98
CA SER A 285 26.35 6.73 -26.50
C SER A 285 25.54 5.84 -25.51
N GLU A 286 26.21 5.26 -24.52
CA GLU A 286 25.66 4.32 -23.53
C GLU A 286 26.34 4.52 -22.16
N VAL A 287 25.58 4.31 -21.10
CA VAL A 287 26.01 4.40 -19.69
C VAL A 287 25.67 3.11 -18.96
N GLU A 288 26.63 2.51 -18.27
CA GLU A 288 26.37 1.34 -17.42
C GLU A 288 25.44 1.69 -16.26
N TRP A 289 24.54 0.76 -15.95
CA TRP A 289 23.67 0.82 -14.78
C TRP A 289 23.58 -0.52 -14.05
N SER A 290 23.27 -0.47 -12.77
CA SER A 290 23.13 -1.61 -11.88
C SER A 290 22.09 -1.38 -10.79
#